data_81b0cdfdb0e0c55f95847dc8670d03eb
#
_entry.id   81b0cdfdb0e0c55f95847dc8670d03eb
#
_cell.length_a   1.000
_cell.length_b   1.000
_cell.length_c   1.000
_cell.angle_alpha   90.00
_cell.angle_beta   90.00
_cell.angle_gamma   90.00
#
_symmetry.space_group_name_H-M   'P 1'
#
loop_
_entity.id
_entity.type
_entity.pdbx_description
1 polymer ?
#
loop_
_entity_poly.entity_id
_entity_poly.type
_entity_poly.pdbx_seq_one_letter_code
_entity_poly.pdbx_strand_id
1 'polypeptide(L)'
;MERYSKQRELILNVLKERNDHPTAEMLYNDIIKIMPTIGIATVYRNLAALYESGQILKIETKQGESDRFDGNIMPHIHFQCLECNEIQDIFLNNDDNNKLNDKLKEFANIINAEVTSSKIILNGKCEKCKNKER
;
A
#
# COMPACT_ATOMS: atom_id res chain seq x y z
N MET A 1 -14.96 8.39 21.36
CA MET A 1 -13.57 8.55 21.69
C MET A 1 -12.87 9.43 20.68
N GLU A 2 -13.05 10.73 20.89
CA GLU A 2 -12.55 11.75 20.00
C GLU A 2 -11.04 11.72 19.79
N ARG A 3 -10.28 11.37 20.84
CA ARG A 3 -8.83 11.35 20.79
C ARG A 3 -8.29 10.34 19.74
N TYR A 4 -8.83 9.13 19.75
CA TYR A 4 -8.40 8.09 18.81
C TYR A 4 -8.86 8.41 17.39
N SER A 5 -10.06 9.00 17.25
CA SER A 5 -10.57 9.41 15.93
C SER A 5 -9.70 10.49 15.30
N LYS A 6 -9.25 11.47 16.09
CA LYS A 6 -8.38 12.53 15.59
C LYS A 6 -6.99 12.01 15.20
N GLN A 7 -6.43 11.11 16.00
CA GLN A 7 -5.15 10.48 15.69
C GLN A 7 -5.23 9.67 14.40
N ARG A 8 -6.28 8.87 14.26
CA ARG A 8 -6.49 8.03 13.07
C ARG A 8 -6.71 8.87 11.83
N GLU A 9 -7.51 9.92 11.93
CA GLU A 9 -7.75 10.84 10.84
C GLU A 9 -6.46 11.52 10.38
N LEU A 10 -5.63 11.97 11.31
CA LEU A 10 -4.35 12.60 10.99
C LEU A 10 -3.43 11.62 10.27
N ILE A 11 -3.31 10.40 10.77
CA ILE A 11 -2.48 9.36 10.17
C ILE A 11 -2.93 9.07 8.73
N LEU A 12 -4.24 8.91 8.54
CA LEU A 12 -4.80 8.66 7.21
C LEU A 12 -4.52 9.81 6.26
N ASN A 13 -4.70 11.05 6.71
CA ASN A 13 -4.49 12.23 5.88
C ASN A 13 -3.02 12.39 5.48
N VAL A 14 -2.10 12.18 6.41
CA VAL A 14 -0.66 12.24 6.13
C VAL A 14 -0.27 11.17 5.12
N LEU A 15 -0.79 9.97 5.29
CA LEU A 15 -0.51 8.87 4.35
C LEU A 15 -1.04 9.17 2.95
N LYS A 16 -2.25 9.72 2.84
CA LYS A 16 -2.86 10.05 1.54
C LYS A 16 -2.09 11.11 0.77
N GLU A 17 -1.38 11.99 1.46
CA GLU A 17 -0.58 13.02 0.82
C GLU A 17 0.77 12.50 0.30
N ARG A 18 1.17 11.31 0.70
CA ARG A 18 2.44 10.72 0.26
C ARG A 18 2.22 9.76 -0.89
N ASN A 19 3.13 9.82 -1.87
CA ASN A 19 3.11 8.94 -3.04
C ASN A 19 4.24 7.91 -3.03
N ASP A 20 5.03 7.88 -1.97
CA ASP A 20 6.26 7.07 -1.89
C ASP A 20 6.10 5.76 -1.11
N HIS A 21 4.89 5.40 -0.73
CA HIS A 21 4.59 4.17 0.02
C HIS A 21 5.44 4.09 1.29
N PRO A 22 5.14 4.94 2.28
CA PRO A 22 6.00 5.05 3.47
C PRO A 22 5.86 3.86 4.41
N THR A 23 6.91 3.64 5.20
CA THR A 23 6.85 2.76 6.37
C THR A 23 6.17 3.48 7.53
N ALA A 24 5.86 2.74 8.61
CA ALA A 24 5.27 3.34 9.81
C ALA A 24 6.21 4.37 10.43
N GLU A 25 7.51 4.11 10.44
CA GLU A 25 8.50 5.03 10.97
C GLU A 25 8.57 6.34 10.18
N MET A 26 8.49 6.24 8.86
CA MET A 26 8.48 7.43 8.01
C MET A 26 7.24 8.29 8.28
N LEU A 27 6.08 7.65 8.44
CA LEU A 27 4.86 8.35 8.80
C LEU A 27 4.96 8.97 10.19
N TYR A 28 5.50 8.24 11.15
CA TYR A 28 5.71 8.73 12.51
C TYR A 28 6.54 10.01 12.51
N ASN A 29 7.61 10.06 11.73
CA ASN A 29 8.47 11.23 11.64
C ASN A 29 7.72 12.47 11.13
N ASP A 30 6.76 12.29 10.22
CA ASP A 30 5.92 13.39 9.76
C ASP A 30 4.86 13.79 10.79
N ILE A 31 4.25 12.77 11.41
CA ILE A 31 3.13 12.99 12.32
C ILE A 31 3.55 13.71 13.59
N ILE A 32 4.74 13.41 14.14
CA ILE A 32 5.23 14.08 15.35
C ILE A 32 5.47 15.57 15.18
N LYS A 33 5.63 16.05 13.95
CA LYS A 33 5.74 17.46 13.67
C LYS A 33 4.42 18.19 13.89
N ILE A 34 3.31 17.47 13.75
CA ILE A 34 1.95 18.00 13.89
C ILE A 34 1.40 17.67 15.28
N MET A 35 1.66 16.46 15.77
CA MET A 35 1.17 15.96 17.04
C MET A 35 2.33 15.35 17.84
N PRO A 36 3.15 16.20 18.52
CA PRO A 36 4.38 15.74 19.18
C PRO A 36 4.20 14.72 20.29
N THR A 37 2.98 14.58 20.84
CA THR A 37 2.70 13.67 21.93
C THR A 37 2.36 12.24 21.46
N ILE A 38 2.20 12.02 20.17
CA ILE A 38 1.85 10.71 19.66
C ILE A 38 3.05 9.75 19.77
N GLY A 39 2.79 8.50 20.19
CA GLY A 39 3.81 7.48 20.23
C GLY A 39 3.80 6.62 18.99
N ILE A 40 4.95 5.98 18.71
CA ILE A 40 5.06 5.12 17.52
C ILE A 40 4.12 3.91 17.61
N ALA A 41 3.92 3.37 18.81
CA ALA A 41 2.97 2.26 19.00
C ALA A 41 1.55 2.64 18.59
N THR A 42 1.15 3.88 18.85
CA THR A 42 -0.15 4.41 18.44
C THR A 42 -0.26 4.48 16.91
N VAL A 43 0.82 4.89 16.24
CA VAL A 43 0.86 4.90 14.77
C VAL A 43 0.67 3.49 14.21
N TYR A 44 1.41 2.51 14.73
CA TYR A 44 1.28 1.12 14.30
C TYR A 44 -0.14 0.57 14.50
N ARG A 45 -0.74 0.84 15.67
CA ARG A 45 -2.09 0.35 15.97
C ARG A 45 -3.14 0.96 15.03
N ASN A 46 -3.01 2.25 14.74
CA ASN A 46 -3.94 2.91 13.84
C ASN A 46 -3.76 2.46 12.40
N LEU A 47 -2.53 2.23 11.95
CA LEU A 47 -2.28 1.69 10.62
C LEU A 47 -2.89 0.29 10.46
N ALA A 48 -2.74 -0.56 11.49
CA ALA A 48 -3.36 -1.88 11.48
C ALA A 48 -4.88 -1.80 11.38
N ALA A 49 -5.50 -0.89 12.16
CA ALA A 49 -6.95 -0.70 12.14
C ALA A 49 -7.43 -0.17 10.79
N LEU A 50 -6.71 0.78 10.20
CA LEU A 50 -7.05 1.32 8.88
C LEU A 50 -6.93 0.26 7.79
N TYR A 51 -5.89 -0.58 7.85
CA TYR A 51 -5.71 -1.69 6.92
C TYR A 51 -6.85 -2.71 7.06
N GLU A 52 -7.17 -3.12 8.26
CA GLU A 52 -8.24 -4.10 8.52
C GLU A 52 -9.61 -3.60 8.05
N SER A 53 -9.85 -2.30 8.15
CA SER A 53 -11.11 -1.69 7.68
C SER A 53 -11.13 -1.41 6.18
N GLY A 54 -10.03 -1.67 5.46
CA GLY A 54 -9.97 -1.46 4.02
C GLY A 54 -9.73 -0.01 3.58
N GLN A 55 -9.38 0.87 4.51
CA GLN A 55 -9.16 2.28 4.19
C GLN A 55 -7.77 2.58 3.66
N ILE A 56 -6.82 1.68 3.87
CA ILE A 56 -5.47 1.77 3.32
C ILE A 56 -5.02 0.39 2.86
N LEU A 57 -3.96 0.36 2.05
CA LEU A 57 -3.32 -0.86 1.60
C LEU A 57 -2.00 -1.04 2.33
N LYS A 58 -1.60 -2.29 2.51
CA LYS A 58 -0.31 -2.65 3.09
C LYS A 58 0.47 -3.44 2.05
N ILE A 59 1.71 -3.05 1.83
CA ILE A 59 2.60 -3.70 0.88
C ILE A 59 3.69 -4.41 1.67
N GLU A 60 3.69 -5.73 1.60
CA GLU A 60 4.73 -6.53 2.24
C GLU A 60 5.98 -6.46 1.37
N THR A 61 7.11 -6.16 2.00
CA THR A 61 8.37 -6.03 1.32
C THR A 61 9.23 -7.27 1.54
N LYS A 62 10.51 -7.19 1.19
CA LYS A 62 11.43 -8.30 1.39
C LYS A 62 11.50 -8.69 2.86
N GLN A 63 11.79 -9.97 3.11
CA GLN A 63 11.98 -10.46 4.47
C GLN A 63 13.02 -9.60 5.23
N GLY A 64 12.65 -9.17 6.43
CA GLY A 64 13.51 -8.33 7.26
C GLY A 64 13.33 -6.83 7.06
N GLU A 65 12.55 -6.41 6.06
CA GLU A 65 12.23 -5.01 5.84
C GLU A 65 10.83 -4.69 6.38
N SER A 66 10.62 -3.43 6.76
CA SER A 66 9.33 -2.98 7.26
C SER A 66 8.28 -2.95 6.17
N ASP A 67 7.03 -3.23 6.52
CA ASP A 67 5.91 -3.09 5.60
C ASP A 67 5.74 -1.63 5.18
N ARG A 68 5.24 -1.44 3.97
CA ARG A 68 4.91 -0.13 3.43
C ARG A 68 3.40 0.03 3.31
N PHE A 69 2.94 1.26 3.30
CA PHE A 69 1.52 1.56 3.31
C PHE A 69 1.16 2.48 2.16
N ASP A 70 -0.07 2.35 1.67
CA ASP A 70 -0.59 3.15 0.57
C ASP A 70 -1.98 3.65 0.94
N GLY A 71 -2.17 4.96 0.94
CA GLY A 71 -3.46 5.58 1.22
C GLY A 71 -4.40 5.62 0.02
N ASN A 72 -3.93 5.24 -1.15
CA ASN A 72 -4.74 5.22 -2.37
C ASN A 72 -5.33 3.84 -2.57
N ILE A 73 -6.64 3.71 -2.32
CA ILE A 73 -7.35 2.44 -2.42
C ILE A 73 -8.01 2.21 -3.79
N MET A 74 -7.82 3.12 -4.75
CA MET A 74 -8.31 2.90 -6.10
C MET A 74 -7.63 1.68 -6.72
N PRO A 75 -8.36 0.87 -7.52
CA PRO A 75 -7.76 -0.33 -8.12
C PRO A 75 -6.50 -0.01 -8.92
N HIS A 76 -5.40 -0.62 -8.54
CA HIS A 76 -4.12 -0.47 -9.25
C HIS A 76 -3.24 -1.68 -8.94
N ILE A 77 -2.19 -1.82 -9.74
CA ILE A 77 -1.19 -2.87 -9.58
C ILE A 77 0.07 -2.22 -9.03
N HIS A 78 0.71 -2.87 -8.07
CA HIS A 78 2.01 -2.42 -7.57
C HIS A 78 3.13 -3.14 -8.32
N PHE A 79 4.18 -2.41 -8.63
CA PHE A 79 5.43 -2.99 -9.12
C PHE A 79 6.56 -2.62 -8.16
N GLN A 80 7.28 -3.61 -7.68
CA GLN A 80 8.42 -3.41 -6.79
C GLN A 80 9.72 -3.81 -7.49
N CYS A 81 10.67 -2.88 -7.55
CA CYS A 81 12.01 -3.18 -8.06
C CYS A 81 12.81 -3.85 -6.95
N LEU A 82 13.33 -5.04 -7.23
CA LEU A 82 14.11 -5.80 -6.25
C LEU A 82 15.53 -5.27 -6.08
N GLU A 83 16.01 -4.43 -7.00
CA GLU A 83 17.34 -3.82 -6.90
C GLU A 83 17.32 -2.49 -6.15
N CYS A 84 16.48 -1.55 -6.56
CA CYS A 84 16.45 -0.21 -5.97
C CYS A 84 15.33 -0.04 -4.95
N ASN A 85 14.46 -1.04 -4.78
CA ASN A 85 13.33 -1.04 -3.85
C ASN A 85 12.25 0.01 -4.15
N GLU A 86 12.30 0.65 -5.32
CA GLU A 86 11.26 1.58 -5.73
C GLU A 86 9.95 0.82 -5.94
N ILE A 87 8.85 1.40 -5.48
CA ILE A 87 7.51 0.86 -5.66
C ILE A 87 6.72 1.83 -6.53
N GLN A 88 6.16 1.32 -7.62
CA GLN A 88 5.33 2.09 -8.54
C GLN A 88 3.90 1.60 -8.48
N ASP A 89 2.96 2.54 -8.50
CA ASP A 89 1.54 2.24 -8.66
C ASP A 89 1.20 2.30 -10.15
N ILE A 90 0.56 1.25 -10.64
CA ILE A 90 0.15 1.18 -12.04
C ILE A 90 -1.38 1.25 -12.07
N PHE A 91 -1.92 2.35 -12.58
CA PHE A 91 -3.35 2.53 -12.71
C PHE A 91 -3.78 2.09 -14.11
N LEU A 92 -4.71 1.15 -14.17
CA LEU A 92 -5.19 0.60 -15.43
C LEU A 92 -6.34 1.43 -15.96
N ASN A 93 -6.42 1.57 -17.30
CA ASN A 93 -7.61 2.13 -17.93
C ASN A 93 -8.79 1.16 -17.78
N ASN A 94 -10.00 1.61 -18.15
CA ASN A 94 -11.20 0.80 -17.95
C ASN A 94 -11.14 -0.54 -18.69
N ASP A 95 -10.64 -0.55 -19.91
CA ASP A 95 -10.56 -1.79 -20.71
C ASP A 95 -9.61 -2.80 -20.08
N ASP A 96 -8.41 -2.36 -19.69
CA ASP A 96 -7.42 -3.25 -19.09
C ASP A 96 -7.88 -3.72 -17.71
N ASN A 97 -8.54 -2.84 -16.94
CA ASN A 97 -9.06 -3.21 -15.63
C ASN A 97 -10.18 -4.26 -15.78
N ASN A 98 -11.05 -4.13 -16.78
CA ASN A 98 -12.09 -5.12 -17.06
C ASN A 98 -11.50 -6.47 -17.45
N LYS A 99 -10.45 -6.48 -18.27
CA LYS A 99 -9.77 -7.71 -18.67
C LYS A 99 -9.15 -8.39 -17.45
N LEU A 100 -8.52 -7.63 -16.57
CA LEU A 100 -7.95 -8.16 -15.34
C LEU A 100 -9.03 -8.76 -14.45
N ASN A 101 -10.14 -8.04 -14.26
CA ASN A 101 -11.24 -8.53 -13.42
C ASN A 101 -11.84 -9.82 -13.99
N ASP A 102 -11.98 -9.92 -15.31
CA ASP A 102 -12.48 -11.14 -15.95
C ASP A 102 -11.55 -12.33 -15.70
N LYS A 103 -10.25 -12.11 -15.76
CA LYS A 103 -9.26 -13.15 -15.47
C LYS A 103 -9.31 -13.57 -13.99
N LEU A 104 -9.49 -12.62 -13.09
CA LEU A 104 -9.61 -12.95 -11.67
C LEU A 104 -10.87 -13.76 -11.39
N LYS A 105 -11.98 -13.48 -12.10
CA LYS A 105 -13.20 -14.27 -12.00
C LYS A 105 -12.97 -15.70 -12.50
N GLU A 106 -12.22 -15.88 -13.57
CA GLU A 106 -11.85 -17.21 -14.08
C GLU A 106 -11.09 -18.00 -13.01
N PHE A 107 -10.13 -17.37 -12.34
CA PHE A 107 -9.37 -18.03 -11.28
C PHE A 107 -10.26 -18.38 -10.09
N ALA A 108 -11.18 -17.49 -9.72
CA ALA A 108 -12.15 -17.80 -8.65
C ALA A 108 -12.98 -19.03 -8.98
N ASN A 109 -13.41 -19.17 -10.24
CA ASN A 109 -14.17 -20.33 -10.69
C ASN A 109 -13.34 -21.62 -10.65
N ILE A 110 -12.05 -21.53 -10.99
CA ILE A 110 -11.15 -22.70 -10.96
C ILE A 110 -11.02 -23.25 -9.54
N ILE A 111 -10.91 -22.38 -8.55
CA ILE A 111 -10.79 -22.78 -7.15
C ILE A 111 -12.14 -22.94 -6.46
N ASN A 112 -13.23 -22.69 -7.17
CA ASN A 112 -14.60 -22.77 -6.68
C ASN A 112 -14.80 -21.91 -5.42
N ALA A 113 -14.35 -20.67 -5.49
CA ALA A 113 -14.39 -19.72 -4.38
C ALA A 113 -15.06 -18.41 -4.79
N GLU A 114 -15.51 -17.68 -3.80
CA GLU A 114 -15.99 -16.30 -3.98
C GLU A 114 -14.85 -15.37 -3.61
N VAL A 115 -14.45 -14.50 -4.56
CA VAL A 115 -13.35 -13.55 -4.35
C VAL A 115 -13.94 -12.17 -4.17
N THR A 116 -13.68 -11.55 -3.02
CA THR A 116 -14.20 -10.22 -2.69
C THR A 116 -13.20 -9.10 -2.97
N SER A 117 -11.90 -9.41 -2.98
CA SER A 117 -10.87 -8.42 -3.26
C SER A 117 -9.62 -9.11 -3.79
N SER A 118 -8.74 -8.33 -4.41
CA SER A 118 -7.48 -8.84 -4.91
C SER A 118 -6.38 -7.80 -4.71
N LYS A 119 -5.15 -8.31 -4.58
CA LYS A 119 -3.96 -7.48 -4.45
C LYS A 119 -2.90 -8.08 -5.36
N ILE A 120 -2.39 -7.26 -6.27
CA ILE A 120 -1.41 -7.71 -7.27
C ILE A 120 -0.12 -6.93 -7.09
N ILE A 121 0.96 -7.66 -6.90
CA ILE A 121 2.29 -7.08 -6.79
C ILE A 121 3.20 -7.81 -7.78
N LEU A 122 3.78 -7.04 -8.69
CA LEU A 122 4.77 -7.55 -9.62
C LEU A 122 6.16 -7.21 -9.10
N ASN A 123 7.06 -8.16 -9.11
CA ASN A 123 8.43 -8.00 -8.63
C ASN A 123 9.41 -8.20 -9.76
N GLY A 124 10.44 -7.36 -9.83
CA GLY A 124 11.44 -7.50 -10.87
C GLY A 124 12.43 -6.36 -10.87
N LYS A 125 12.87 -5.96 -12.05
CA LYS A 125 13.77 -4.81 -12.24
C LYS A 125 13.01 -3.69 -12.92
N CYS A 126 13.12 -2.47 -12.37
CA CYS A 126 12.54 -1.31 -13.02
C CYS A 126 13.34 -0.93 -14.27
N GLU A 127 12.77 -0.04 -15.06
CA GLU A 127 13.41 0.40 -16.30
C GLU A 127 14.83 0.93 -16.10
N LYS A 128 15.03 1.73 -15.06
CA LYS A 128 16.34 2.29 -14.73
C LYS A 128 17.35 1.19 -14.40
N CYS A 129 16.99 0.24 -13.57
CA CYS A 129 17.88 -0.85 -13.16
C CYS A 129 18.15 -1.81 -14.30
N LYS A 130 17.15 -2.07 -15.13
CA LYS A 130 17.28 -2.89 -16.33
C LYS A 130 18.28 -2.29 -17.31
N ASN A 131 18.25 -0.97 -17.48
CA ASN A 131 19.15 -0.27 -18.41
C ASN A 131 20.59 -0.16 -17.90
N LYS A 132 20.81 -0.21 -16.59
CA LYS A 132 22.16 -0.16 -15.99
C LYS A 132 23.02 -1.37 -16.32
N GLU A 133 22.42 -2.47 -16.73
CA GLU A 133 23.14 -3.71 -17.05
C GLU A 133 23.74 -3.75 -18.45
N ARG A 134 23.59 -2.69 -19.22
CA ARG A 134 24.16 -2.61 -20.56
C ARG A 134 25.53 -1.95 -20.56
#